data_49a528dd5f4dd331cf1f1e57d78c4f37
#
_entry.id   49a528dd5f4dd331cf1f1e57d78c4f37
#
_cell.length_a   1.000
_cell.length_b   1.000
_cell.length_c   1.000
_cell.angle_alpha   90.00
_cell.angle_beta   90.00
_cell.angle_gamma   90.00
#
_symmetry.space_group_name_H-M   'P 1'
#
loop_
_entity.id
_entity.type
_entity.pdbx_description
1 polymer ?
#
loop_
_entity_poly.entity_id
_entity_poly.type
_entity_poly.pdbx_seq_one_letter_code
_entity_poly.pdbx_strand_id
1 'polypeptide(L)'
;MSRKSAHTVPAHPELFAAEVLRSGALTPNLHRVTITGAALADFPWLGFDHWFRLFLRQPHQDVFHLPKISGKGWWRQYLLISKAERPHCSNYTVGGFRPAEREMDIDFVVHRDADGQLEGAAAIWALAAQPGERLALLDQGILFDPPADATEVLIVADESGLPAVTGILRSLPRDTVGRVIQEVPTALDQRDLDGPPGVQVTWLFRDNPSLVGGRKALEAVLALPPLDPAGYAFVVGESSLATGGRRHLHKLGLPKNRITFSGFWKH
;
A
#
# COMPACT_ATOMS: atom_id res chain seq x y z
N MET A 1 -6.31 -16.05 -23.86
CA MET A 1 -5.80 -14.67 -23.74
C MET A 1 -5.95 -14.25 -22.28
N SER A 2 -4.83 -14.09 -21.55
CA SER A 2 -4.89 -13.61 -20.15
C SER A 2 -5.30 -12.13 -20.18
N ARG A 3 -6.52 -11.80 -19.73
CA ARG A 3 -6.86 -10.42 -19.38
C ARG A 3 -5.84 -9.98 -18.31
N LYS A 4 -5.01 -9.00 -18.64
CA LYS A 4 -4.34 -8.21 -17.61
C LYS A 4 -5.46 -7.66 -16.74
N SER A 5 -5.40 -7.88 -15.42
CA SER A 5 -6.25 -7.22 -14.45
C SER A 5 -6.38 -5.76 -14.85
N ALA A 6 -7.61 -5.28 -14.98
CA ALA A 6 -7.86 -3.90 -15.40
C ALA A 6 -7.57 -3.00 -14.20
N HIS A 7 -6.28 -2.74 -13.95
CA HIS A 7 -5.88 -1.71 -13.00
C HIS A 7 -6.43 -0.38 -13.51
N THR A 8 -7.14 0.35 -12.66
CA THR A 8 -7.51 1.73 -12.97
C THR A 8 -6.25 2.57 -12.89
N VAL A 9 -5.54 2.63 -14.01
CA VAL A 9 -4.31 3.44 -14.16
C VAL A 9 -4.72 4.81 -14.66
N PRO A 10 -4.18 5.91 -14.10
CA PRO A 10 -4.42 7.24 -14.63
C PRO A 10 -4.10 7.32 -16.12
N ALA A 11 -5.01 7.87 -16.91
CA ALA A 11 -4.79 8.08 -18.34
C ALA A 11 -3.58 9.01 -18.58
N HIS A 12 -3.40 9.97 -17.69
CA HIS A 12 -2.29 10.91 -17.65
C HIS A 12 -1.73 10.94 -16.23
N PRO A 13 -0.65 10.19 -15.93
CA PRO A 13 -0.02 10.26 -14.63
C PRO A 13 0.54 11.67 -14.41
N GLU A 14 0.15 12.31 -13.33
CA GLU A 14 0.59 13.65 -12.94
C GLU A 14 1.44 13.60 -11.69
N LEU A 15 2.31 14.59 -11.55
CA LEU A 15 3.21 14.74 -10.43
C LEU A 15 2.67 15.83 -9.50
N PHE A 16 2.34 15.43 -8.27
CA PHE A 16 1.80 16.31 -7.25
C PHE A 16 2.91 16.68 -6.28
N ALA A 17 3.29 17.96 -6.26
CA ALA A 17 4.23 18.49 -5.29
C ALA A 17 3.49 18.72 -3.95
N ALA A 18 4.14 18.34 -2.86
CA ALA A 18 3.61 18.49 -1.51
C ALA A 18 4.74 18.76 -0.52
N GLU A 19 4.36 19.10 0.70
CA GLU A 19 5.28 19.24 1.83
C GLU A 19 4.71 18.57 3.07
N VAL A 20 5.59 18.21 3.99
CA VAL A 20 5.21 17.64 5.27
C VAL A 20 4.45 18.70 6.09
N LEU A 21 3.28 18.35 6.56
CA LEU A 21 2.50 19.15 7.50
C LEU A 21 2.79 18.73 8.95
N ARG A 22 2.76 17.43 9.22
CA ARG A 22 3.05 16.83 10.51
C ARG A 22 3.50 15.38 10.37
N SER A 23 4.22 14.91 11.36
CA SER A 23 4.75 13.55 11.42
C SER A 23 4.61 13.01 12.85
N GLY A 24 4.25 11.73 13.00
CA GLY A 24 4.08 11.12 14.31
C GLY A 24 3.83 9.61 14.26
N ALA A 25 4.14 8.93 15.36
CA ALA A 25 3.86 7.52 15.51
C ALA A 25 2.34 7.26 15.49
N LEU A 26 1.92 6.29 14.70
CA LEU A 26 0.54 5.83 14.63
C LEU A 26 0.32 4.60 15.52
N THR A 27 1.29 3.69 15.48
CA THR A 27 1.44 2.52 16.35
C THR A 27 2.94 2.31 16.60
N PRO A 28 3.37 1.35 17.41
CA PRO A 28 4.80 1.10 17.61
C PRO A 28 5.60 0.83 16.32
N ASN A 29 4.94 0.20 15.32
CA ASN A 29 5.60 -0.19 14.07
C ASN A 29 5.03 0.52 12.83
N LEU A 30 4.19 1.54 13.00
CA LEU A 30 3.67 2.38 11.93
C LEU A 30 3.85 3.86 12.28
N HIS A 31 4.39 4.60 11.33
CA HIS A 31 4.62 6.04 11.45
C HIS A 31 3.87 6.78 10.36
N ARG A 32 3.08 7.78 10.73
CA ARG A 32 2.28 8.58 9.79
C ARG A 32 2.96 9.90 9.49
N VAL A 33 3.09 10.20 8.23
CA VAL A 33 3.40 11.55 7.75
C VAL A 33 2.16 12.10 7.06
N THR A 34 1.63 13.21 7.57
CA THR A 34 0.58 13.95 6.89
C THR A 34 1.23 15.04 6.04
N ILE A 35 0.88 15.06 4.77
CA ILE A 35 1.38 16.03 3.80
C ILE A 35 0.28 16.99 3.36
N THR A 36 0.67 18.16 2.87
CA THR A 36 -0.21 19.18 2.30
C THR A 36 0.41 19.81 1.07
N GLY A 37 -0.41 20.48 0.27
CA GLY A 37 0.06 21.22 -0.90
C GLY A 37 -1.08 21.67 -1.82
N ALA A 38 -0.88 22.77 -2.53
CA ALA A 38 -1.89 23.29 -3.45
C ALA A 38 -2.26 22.26 -4.54
N ALA A 39 -1.28 21.50 -5.03
CA ALA A 39 -1.48 20.48 -6.05
C ALA A 39 -2.39 19.33 -5.60
N LEU A 40 -2.53 19.07 -4.28
CA LEU A 40 -3.41 18.03 -3.77
C LEU A 40 -4.90 18.34 -3.94
N ALA A 41 -5.26 19.60 -4.24
CA ALA A 41 -6.64 19.96 -4.59
C ALA A 41 -7.13 19.23 -5.85
N ASP A 42 -6.21 18.96 -6.78
CA ASP A 42 -6.51 18.30 -8.07
C ASP A 42 -6.18 16.80 -8.05
N PHE A 43 -5.81 16.23 -6.88
CA PHE A 43 -5.49 14.81 -6.77
C PHE A 43 -6.75 13.97 -7.05
N PRO A 44 -6.71 13.05 -8.04
CA PRO A 44 -7.88 12.31 -8.51
C PRO A 44 -8.21 11.13 -7.56
N TRP A 45 -8.64 11.43 -6.34
CA TRP A 45 -8.90 10.45 -5.31
C TRP A 45 -9.97 9.42 -5.72
N LEU A 46 -9.61 8.14 -5.71
CA LEU A 46 -10.46 7.02 -6.10
C LEU A 46 -10.96 6.18 -4.92
N GLY A 47 -10.45 6.40 -3.71
CA GLY A 47 -10.71 5.49 -2.59
C GLY A 47 -9.91 4.18 -2.72
N PHE A 48 -10.41 3.11 -2.10
CA PHE A 48 -9.82 1.77 -2.13
C PHE A 48 -8.33 1.77 -1.74
N ASP A 49 -7.52 1.01 -2.44
CA ASP A 49 -6.07 0.91 -2.27
C ASP A 49 -5.31 1.92 -3.13
N HIS A 50 -5.86 3.14 -3.33
CA HIS A 50 -5.22 4.14 -4.17
C HIS A 50 -3.76 4.34 -3.79
N TRP A 51 -2.87 4.08 -4.73
CA TRP A 51 -1.44 4.10 -4.50
C TRP A 51 -0.71 5.06 -5.44
N PHE A 52 0.48 5.44 -5.06
CA PHE A 52 1.33 6.38 -5.78
C PHE A 52 2.80 6.02 -5.62
N ARG A 53 3.62 6.60 -6.48
CA ARG A 53 5.07 6.61 -6.27
C ARG A 53 5.46 7.84 -5.50
N LEU A 54 6.13 7.62 -4.38
CA LEU A 54 6.67 8.64 -3.52
C LEU A 54 8.09 8.96 -3.94
N PHE A 55 8.39 10.25 -4.17
CA PHE A 55 9.72 10.75 -4.39
C PHE A 55 10.18 11.55 -3.18
N LEU A 56 11.34 11.20 -2.65
CA LEU A 56 11.96 11.87 -1.51
C LEU A 56 13.35 12.36 -1.90
N ARG A 57 13.66 13.61 -1.55
CA ARG A 57 15.01 14.13 -1.67
C ARG A 57 15.92 13.39 -0.67
N GLN A 58 17.07 12.92 -1.10
CA GLN A 58 18.01 12.26 -0.23
C GLN A 58 18.81 13.29 0.58
N PRO A 59 19.29 12.97 1.80
CA PRO A 59 19.97 13.93 2.68
C PRO A 59 21.19 14.64 2.07
N HIS A 60 21.89 13.96 1.15
CA HIS A 60 23.09 14.50 0.48
C HIS A 60 22.79 15.37 -0.74
N GLN A 61 21.50 15.58 -1.08
CA GLN A 61 21.10 16.34 -2.27
C GLN A 61 20.69 17.76 -1.91
N ASP A 62 21.30 18.75 -2.55
CA ASP A 62 20.93 20.15 -2.39
C ASP A 62 19.66 20.52 -3.19
N VAL A 63 19.47 19.86 -4.33
CA VAL A 63 18.36 20.10 -5.25
C VAL A 63 17.47 18.87 -5.36
N PHE A 64 16.15 19.09 -5.35
CA PHE A 64 15.18 18.02 -5.56
C PHE A 64 14.89 17.83 -7.04
N HIS A 65 15.64 16.94 -7.69
CA HIS A 65 15.49 16.62 -9.10
C HIS A 65 14.34 15.62 -9.30
N LEU A 66 13.27 16.07 -9.95
CA LEU A 66 12.13 15.21 -10.28
C LEU A 66 12.15 14.85 -11.77
N PRO A 67 11.68 13.66 -12.17
CA PRO A 67 11.51 13.33 -13.58
C PRO A 67 10.48 14.27 -14.22
N LYS A 68 10.73 14.72 -15.43
CA LYS A 68 9.71 15.41 -16.22
C LYS A 68 8.67 14.38 -16.62
N ILE A 69 7.42 14.56 -16.17
CA ILE A 69 6.35 13.64 -16.46
C ILE A 69 5.75 13.97 -17.82
N SER A 70 5.97 13.11 -18.79
CA SER A 70 5.29 13.13 -20.08
C SER A 70 4.84 11.71 -20.41
N GLY A 71 3.60 11.39 -20.06
CA GLY A 71 2.98 10.11 -20.36
C GLY A 71 3.72 8.89 -19.78
N LYS A 72 3.74 7.79 -20.53
CA LYS A 72 4.34 6.50 -20.10
C LYS A 72 5.88 6.51 -19.98
N GLY A 73 6.55 7.60 -20.31
CA GLY A 73 8.00 7.69 -20.35
C GLY A 73 8.70 8.10 -19.05
N TRP A 74 7.98 8.41 -17.99
CA TRP A 74 8.51 8.96 -16.75
C TRP A 74 9.63 8.09 -16.13
N TRP A 75 9.50 6.76 -16.17
CA TRP A 75 10.50 5.84 -15.62
C TRP A 75 11.85 5.95 -16.31
N ARG A 76 11.85 6.09 -17.64
CA ARG A 76 13.09 6.32 -18.40
C ARG A 76 13.74 7.65 -18.03
N GLN A 77 12.94 8.70 -17.86
CA GLN A 77 13.43 10.02 -17.43
C GLN A 77 14.01 9.97 -16.01
N TYR A 78 13.32 9.28 -15.09
CA TYR A 78 13.82 9.03 -13.74
C TYR A 78 15.18 8.31 -13.76
N LEU A 79 15.34 7.30 -14.62
CA LEU A 79 16.62 6.57 -14.77
C LEU A 79 17.74 7.42 -15.39
N LEU A 80 17.41 8.45 -16.18
CA LEU A 80 18.37 9.38 -16.77
C LEU A 80 18.92 10.40 -15.76
N ILE A 81 18.24 10.61 -14.62
CA ILE A 81 18.81 11.39 -13.52
C ILE A 81 20.02 10.65 -12.98
N SER A 82 21.14 11.35 -12.79
CA SER A 82 22.37 10.73 -12.25
C SER A 82 22.11 10.05 -10.90
N LYS A 83 22.80 8.98 -10.57
CA LYS A 83 22.58 8.26 -9.30
C LYS A 83 22.72 9.15 -8.07
N ALA A 84 23.65 10.13 -8.10
CA ALA A 84 23.85 11.07 -7.02
C ALA A 84 22.71 12.08 -6.85
N GLU A 85 22.05 12.46 -7.95
CA GLU A 85 20.97 13.44 -7.96
C GLU A 85 19.58 12.79 -7.96
N ARG A 86 19.51 11.47 -8.16
CA ARG A 86 18.26 10.74 -8.25
C ARG A 86 17.57 10.69 -6.88
N PRO A 87 16.31 11.14 -6.77
CA PRO A 87 15.58 11.03 -5.52
C PRO A 87 15.31 9.57 -5.18
N HIS A 88 15.08 9.29 -3.90
CA HIS A 88 14.51 8.00 -3.53
C HIS A 88 13.10 7.86 -4.14
N CYS A 89 12.77 6.69 -4.67
CA CYS A 89 11.45 6.41 -5.24
C CYS A 89 10.93 5.07 -4.73
N SER A 90 9.78 5.08 -4.09
CA SER A 90 9.11 3.89 -3.55
C SER A 90 7.59 3.99 -3.70
N ASN A 91 6.90 2.86 -3.53
CA ASN A 91 5.44 2.79 -3.67
C ASN A 91 4.80 2.93 -2.29
N TYR A 92 3.73 3.74 -2.23
CA TYR A 92 2.93 3.92 -1.03
C TYR A 92 1.44 3.96 -1.36
N THR A 93 0.62 3.54 -0.41
CA THR A 93 -0.84 3.66 -0.47
C THR A 93 -1.28 4.90 0.29
N VAL A 94 -2.32 5.58 -0.17
CA VAL A 94 -2.93 6.68 0.54
C VAL A 94 -3.57 6.15 1.83
N GLY A 95 -3.05 6.55 2.98
CA GLY A 95 -3.57 6.16 4.30
C GLY A 95 -4.85 6.90 4.70
N GLY A 96 -5.05 8.09 4.13
CA GLY A 96 -6.23 8.94 4.28
C GLY A 96 -6.12 10.17 3.40
N PHE A 97 -7.24 10.67 2.89
CA PHE A 97 -7.26 11.88 2.08
C PHE A 97 -8.41 12.80 2.50
N ARG A 98 -8.10 14.05 2.70
CA ARG A 98 -9.02 15.13 3.08
C ARG A 98 -8.95 16.25 2.05
N PRO A 99 -9.76 16.18 0.98
CA PRO A 99 -9.66 17.11 -0.15
C PRO A 99 -9.88 18.57 0.25
N ALA A 100 -10.80 18.85 1.16
CA ALA A 100 -11.11 20.21 1.60
C ALA A 100 -9.92 20.89 2.29
N GLU A 101 -9.18 20.12 3.09
CA GLU A 101 -7.97 20.54 3.80
C GLU A 101 -6.71 20.42 2.93
N ARG A 102 -6.79 19.76 1.78
CA ARG A 102 -5.65 19.39 0.94
C ARG A 102 -4.60 18.59 1.70
N GLU A 103 -5.06 17.70 2.55
CA GLU A 103 -4.21 16.85 3.37
C GLU A 103 -4.27 15.38 2.93
N MET A 104 -3.12 14.74 2.90
CA MET A 104 -2.99 13.30 2.65
C MET A 104 -2.12 12.66 3.72
N ASP A 105 -2.55 11.50 4.21
CA ASP A 105 -1.77 10.68 5.13
C ASP A 105 -1.02 9.58 4.38
N ILE A 106 0.23 9.39 4.74
CA ILE A 106 1.10 8.30 4.26
C ILE A 106 1.59 7.54 5.47
N ASP A 107 1.32 6.24 5.53
CA ASP A 107 1.72 5.37 6.63
C ASP A 107 2.98 4.58 6.23
N PHE A 108 4.02 4.72 7.02
CA PHE A 108 5.31 4.07 6.83
C PHE A 108 5.46 2.93 7.84
N VAL A 109 5.77 1.74 7.35
CA VAL A 109 6.16 0.63 8.22
C VAL A 109 7.57 0.88 8.74
N VAL A 110 7.73 0.78 10.05
CA VAL A 110 9.01 0.95 10.73
C VAL A 110 9.61 -0.43 10.97
N HIS A 111 10.56 -0.81 10.11
CA HIS A 111 11.34 -2.03 10.28
C HIS A 111 12.64 -1.75 11.03
N ARG A 112 13.04 -2.74 11.84
CA ARG A 112 14.33 -2.76 12.50
C ARG A 112 15.02 -4.10 12.23
N ASP A 113 16.32 -4.05 12.04
CA ASP A 113 17.15 -5.26 11.93
C ASP A 113 17.29 -5.98 13.28
N ALA A 114 18.07 -7.06 13.30
CA ALA A 114 18.32 -7.86 14.49
C ALA A 114 19.06 -7.06 15.60
N ASP A 115 19.79 -6.01 15.24
CA ASP A 115 20.51 -5.12 16.15
C ASP A 115 19.66 -3.91 16.58
N GLY A 116 18.38 -3.86 16.16
CA GLY A 116 17.43 -2.79 16.47
C GLY A 116 17.63 -1.51 15.64
N GLN A 117 18.49 -1.54 14.59
CA GLN A 117 18.70 -0.40 13.72
C GLN A 117 17.56 -0.25 12.71
N LEU A 118 17.23 0.99 12.38
CA LEU A 118 16.18 1.30 11.41
C LEU A 118 16.57 0.85 10.00
N GLU A 119 15.66 0.19 9.32
CA GLU A 119 15.81 -0.22 7.94
C GLU A 119 14.88 0.56 7.01
N GLY A 120 15.34 0.75 5.77
CA GLY A 120 14.56 1.38 4.71
C GLY A 120 14.67 2.91 4.68
N ALA A 121 15.19 3.44 3.57
CA ALA A 121 15.43 4.88 3.40
C ALA A 121 14.19 5.74 3.62
N ALA A 122 13.02 5.26 3.18
CA ALA A 122 11.77 6.00 3.34
C ALA A 122 11.25 6.00 4.78
N ALA A 123 11.41 4.89 5.53
CA ALA A 123 11.05 4.82 6.95
C ALA A 123 11.96 5.72 7.80
N ILE A 124 13.27 5.70 7.51
CA ILE A 124 14.25 6.59 8.17
C ILE A 124 13.90 8.07 7.91
N TRP A 125 13.58 8.40 6.64
CA TRP A 125 13.13 9.74 6.30
C TRP A 125 11.84 10.12 7.05
N ALA A 126 10.84 9.25 7.09
CA ALA A 126 9.54 9.54 7.73
C ALA A 126 9.68 9.85 9.22
N LEU A 127 10.55 9.11 9.93
CA LEU A 127 10.83 9.32 11.35
C LEU A 127 11.55 10.63 11.64
N ALA A 128 12.31 11.15 10.67
CA ALA A 128 13.04 12.41 10.77
C ALA A 128 12.30 13.61 10.14
N ALA A 129 11.19 13.34 9.42
CA ALA A 129 10.47 14.33 8.62
C ALA A 129 10.00 15.54 9.43
N GLN A 130 10.31 16.75 8.94
CA GLN A 130 9.96 18.01 9.58
C GLN A 130 8.92 18.77 8.74
N PRO A 131 8.03 19.55 9.37
CA PRO A 131 7.10 20.42 8.65
C PRO A 131 7.82 21.31 7.62
N GLY A 132 7.24 21.43 6.42
CA GLY A 132 7.79 22.16 5.28
C GLY A 132 8.78 21.37 4.43
N GLU A 133 9.14 20.15 4.80
CA GLU A 133 10.00 19.30 3.98
C GLU A 133 9.28 18.83 2.72
N ARG A 134 9.93 19.03 1.57
CA ARG A 134 9.32 18.79 0.24
C ARG A 134 9.42 17.35 -0.19
N LEU A 135 8.34 16.88 -0.82
CA LEU A 135 8.23 15.59 -1.49
C LEU A 135 7.36 15.71 -2.74
N ALA A 136 7.29 14.65 -3.51
CA ALA A 136 6.39 14.60 -4.66
C ALA A 136 5.75 13.21 -4.80
N LEU A 137 4.55 13.19 -5.35
CA LEU A 137 3.76 11.99 -5.60
C LEU A 137 3.50 11.85 -7.09
N LEU A 138 3.58 10.62 -7.59
CA LEU A 138 3.11 10.29 -8.94
C LEU A 138 1.96 9.30 -8.81
N ASP A 139 0.76 9.74 -9.18
CA ASP A 139 -0.45 8.92 -9.14
C ASP A 139 -0.30 7.63 -9.97
N GLN A 140 -0.79 6.53 -9.42
CA GLN A 140 -0.77 5.20 -10.03
C GLN A 140 -2.15 4.51 -10.02
N GLY A 141 -3.19 5.14 -9.47
CA GLY A 141 -4.54 4.60 -9.39
C GLY A 141 -4.75 3.50 -8.37
N ILE A 142 -5.55 2.49 -8.69
CA ILE A 142 -5.93 1.40 -7.79
C ILE A 142 -5.63 0.03 -8.41
N LEU A 143 -5.38 -0.97 -7.55
CA LEU A 143 -5.20 -2.38 -7.94
C LEU A 143 -6.45 -3.22 -7.61
N PHE A 144 -7.20 -2.85 -6.57
CA PHE A 144 -8.41 -3.56 -6.14
C PHE A 144 -9.50 -3.42 -7.20
N ASP A 145 -9.83 -4.52 -7.87
CA ASP A 145 -10.77 -4.53 -9.02
C ASP A 145 -11.61 -5.83 -9.02
N PRO A 146 -12.55 -5.97 -8.07
CA PRO A 146 -13.45 -7.11 -8.05
C PRO A 146 -14.37 -7.08 -9.27
N PRO A 147 -14.62 -8.22 -9.93
CA PRO A 147 -15.69 -8.32 -10.93
C PRO A 147 -17.05 -7.94 -10.32
N ALA A 148 -17.93 -7.35 -11.12
CA ALA A 148 -19.24 -6.89 -10.67
C ALA A 148 -20.15 -8.03 -10.12
N ASP A 149 -19.84 -9.27 -10.49
CA ASP A 149 -20.53 -10.48 -10.04
C ASP A 149 -19.80 -11.18 -8.87
N ALA A 150 -18.85 -10.52 -8.22
CA ALA A 150 -18.16 -11.10 -7.08
C ALA A 150 -19.12 -11.30 -5.90
N THR A 151 -19.22 -12.54 -5.41
CA THR A 151 -20.13 -12.93 -4.32
C THR A 151 -19.58 -12.58 -2.94
N GLU A 152 -18.25 -12.64 -2.77
CA GLU A 152 -17.54 -12.30 -1.55
C GLU A 152 -16.13 -11.77 -1.84
N VAL A 153 -15.53 -11.07 -0.88
CA VAL A 153 -14.15 -10.63 -0.96
C VAL A 153 -13.29 -11.32 0.10
N LEU A 154 -12.10 -11.75 -0.31
CA LEU A 154 -11.03 -12.18 0.59
C LEU A 154 -9.85 -11.23 0.44
N ILE A 155 -9.51 -10.50 1.49
CA ILE A 155 -8.38 -9.57 1.51
C ILE A 155 -7.32 -10.13 2.44
N VAL A 156 -6.08 -10.24 1.96
CA VAL A 156 -4.95 -10.78 2.73
C VAL A 156 -3.78 -9.82 2.65
N ALA A 157 -3.26 -9.40 3.79
CA ALA A 157 -2.14 -8.48 3.84
C ALA A 157 -1.23 -8.68 5.07
N ASP A 158 0.02 -8.26 4.94
CA ASP A 158 0.88 -7.92 6.07
C ASP A 158 0.76 -6.42 6.42
N GLU A 159 1.57 -5.93 7.36
CA GLU A 159 1.53 -4.54 7.82
C GLU A 159 1.72 -3.52 6.70
N SER A 160 2.48 -3.85 5.65
CA SER A 160 2.70 -2.95 4.52
C SER A 160 1.43 -2.73 3.69
N GLY A 161 0.52 -3.71 3.72
CA GLY A 161 -0.78 -3.65 3.07
C GLY A 161 -1.90 -3.02 3.92
N LEU A 162 -1.66 -2.72 5.21
CA LEU A 162 -2.71 -2.22 6.11
C LEU A 162 -3.37 -0.91 5.63
N PRO A 163 -2.67 0.08 5.04
CA PRO A 163 -3.32 1.24 4.45
C PRO A 163 -4.26 0.89 3.30
N ALA A 164 -3.87 -0.07 2.44
CA ALA A 164 -4.71 -0.56 1.34
C ALA A 164 -5.97 -1.26 1.87
N VAL A 165 -5.82 -2.16 2.86
CA VAL A 165 -6.95 -2.82 3.55
C VAL A 165 -7.90 -1.77 4.14
N THR A 166 -7.38 -0.78 4.83
CA THR A 166 -8.17 0.30 5.43
C THR A 166 -8.95 1.08 4.37
N GLY A 167 -8.30 1.47 3.28
CA GLY A 167 -8.92 2.21 2.19
C GLY A 167 -9.98 1.39 1.44
N ILE A 168 -9.70 0.11 1.19
CA ILE A 168 -10.67 -0.81 0.57
C ILE A 168 -11.91 -0.94 1.45
N LEU A 169 -11.75 -1.25 2.73
CA LEU A 169 -12.89 -1.43 3.65
C LEU A 169 -13.79 -0.21 3.73
N ARG A 170 -13.22 0.99 3.79
CA ARG A 170 -13.98 2.25 3.78
C ARG A 170 -14.72 2.52 2.47
N SER A 171 -14.23 1.97 1.36
CA SER A 171 -14.76 2.22 0.02
C SER A 171 -15.75 1.17 -0.45
N LEU A 172 -15.79 -0.01 0.19
CA LEU A 172 -16.68 -1.09 -0.16
C LEU A 172 -18.15 -0.74 0.13
N PRO A 173 -19.11 -1.19 -0.70
CA PRO A 173 -20.55 -1.14 -0.39
C PRO A 173 -20.84 -1.77 0.98
N ARG A 174 -21.79 -1.20 1.72
CA ARG A 174 -22.10 -1.64 3.09
C ARG A 174 -22.70 -3.04 3.21
N ASP A 175 -23.21 -3.58 2.13
CA ASP A 175 -23.76 -4.94 1.99
C ASP A 175 -22.71 -5.98 1.55
N THR A 176 -21.47 -5.55 1.32
CA THR A 176 -20.37 -6.47 0.99
C THR A 176 -20.16 -7.48 2.10
N VAL A 177 -19.98 -8.74 1.72
CA VAL A 177 -19.58 -9.82 2.63
C VAL A 177 -18.19 -10.31 2.30
N GLY A 178 -17.49 -10.86 3.30
CA GLY A 178 -16.14 -11.38 3.07
C GLY A 178 -15.27 -11.50 4.30
N ARG A 179 -13.98 -11.61 4.07
CA ARG A 179 -12.98 -11.81 5.11
C ARG A 179 -11.72 -11.03 4.84
N VAL A 180 -11.12 -10.51 5.91
CA VAL A 180 -9.78 -9.94 5.92
C VAL A 180 -8.88 -10.80 6.80
N ILE A 181 -7.69 -11.14 6.31
CA ILE A 181 -6.59 -11.73 7.07
C ILE A 181 -5.49 -10.68 7.10
N GLN A 182 -5.31 -10.02 8.24
CA GLN A 182 -4.33 -8.95 8.40
C GLN A 182 -3.26 -9.37 9.38
N GLU A 183 -2.03 -9.51 8.89
CA GLU A 183 -0.87 -9.71 9.76
C GLU A 183 -0.25 -8.36 10.15
N VAL A 184 0.13 -8.24 11.43
CA VAL A 184 0.87 -7.09 11.97
C VAL A 184 1.96 -7.57 12.93
N PRO A 185 2.99 -6.74 13.21
CA PRO A 185 4.07 -7.14 14.10
C PRO A 185 3.60 -7.55 15.50
N THR A 186 2.76 -6.76 16.13
CA THR A 186 2.28 -7.01 17.49
C THR A 186 0.79 -6.64 17.64
N ALA A 187 0.18 -7.04 18.74
CA ALA A 187 -1.21 -6.64 19.07
C ALA A 187 -1.37 -5.11 19.24
N LEU A 188 -0.29 -4.38 19.54
CA LEU A 188 -0.30 -2.92 19.65
C LEU A 188 -0.40 -2.22 18.29
N ASP A 189 -0.20 -2.95 17.19
CA ASP A 189 -0.35 -2.45 15.83
C ASP A 189 -1.76 -2.69 15.26
N GLN A 190 -2.62 -3.38 15.99
CA GLN A 190 -4.03 -3.53 15.67
C GLN A 190 -4.74 -2.19 15.71
N ARG A 191 -5.65 -1.97 14.76
CA ARG A 191 -6.43 -0.74 14.65
C ARG A 191 -7.89 -1.05 14.38
N ASP A 192 -8.75 -0.13 14.76
CA ASP A 192 -10.15 -0.18 14.33
C ASP A 192 -10.22 0.09 12.83
N LEU A 193 -10.90 -0.79 12.13
CA LEU A 193 -11.12 -0.71 10.69
C LEU A 193 -12.62 -0.47 10.44
N ASP A 194 -12.94 0.71 9.92
CA ASP A 194 -14.29 0.97 9.44
C ASP A 194 -14.52 0.25 8.11
N GLY A 195 -15.60 -0.55 8.06
CA GLY A 195 -15.92 -1.35 6.86
C GLY A 195 -17.35 -1.91 6.91
N PRO A 196 -17.74 -2.69 5.88
CA PRO A 196 -19.03 -3.36 5.86
C PRO A 196 -19.19 -4.33 7.03
N PRO A 197 -20.34 -4.39 7.69
CA PRO A 197 -20.56 -5.29 8.83
C PRO A 197 -20.50 -6.78 8.47
N GLY A 198 -20.66 -7.11 7.18
CA GLY A 198 -20.53 -8.48 6.66
C GLY A 198 -19.08 -8.91 6.38
N VAL A 199 -18.09 -8.03 6.59
CA VAL A 199 -16.68 -8.36 6.40
C VAL A 199 -16.00 -8.61 7.75
N GLN A 200 -15.58 -9.86 7.97
CA GLN A 200 -14.90 -10.27 9.21
C GLN A 200 -13.40 -10.03 9.10
N VAL A 201 -12.79 -9.40 10.11
CA VAL A 201 -11.35 -9.14 10.18
C VAL A 201 -10.69 -10.08 11.18
N THR A 202 -9.72 -10.86 10.69
CA THR A 202 -8.84 -11.71 11.50
C THR A 202 -7.46 -11.05 11.59
N TRP A 203 -7.06 -10.70 12.80
CA TRP A 203 -5.74 -10.18 13.08
C TRP A 203 -4.77 -11.31 13.44
N LEU A 204 -3.59 -11.28 12.85
CA LEU A 204 -2.50 -12.21 13.13
C LEU A 204 -1.30 -11.42 13.65
N PHE A 205 -0.82 -11.78 14.83
CA PHE A 205 0.31 -11.10 15.46
C PHE A 205 1.56 -11.98 15.35
N ARG A 206 2.66 -11.41 14.82
CA ARG A 206 3.93 -12.15 14.74
C ARG A 206 4.54 -12.39 16.10
N ASP A 207 4.47 -11.37 16.99
CA ASP A 207 5.04 -11.36 18.34
C ASP A 207 6.57 -11.62 18.39
N ASN A 208 7.18 -11.69 17.22
CA ASN A 208 8.62 -11.80 17.03
C ASN A 208 9.04 -10.88 15.87
N PRO A 209 9.71 -9.76 16.14
CA PRO A 209 10.12 -8.80 15.13
C PRO A 209 11.14 -9.36 14.11
N SER A 210 11.85 -10.46 14.47
CA SER A 210 12.79 -11.12 13.55
C SER A 210 12.10 -12.00 12.50
N LEU A 211 10.80 -12.25 12.61
CA LEU A 211 10.06 -13.00 11.60
C LEU A 211 9.71 -12.08 10.42
N VAL A 212 9.95 -12.60 9.23
CA VAL A 212 9.56 -11.92 7.98
C VAL A 212 8.05 -11.73 7.94
N GLY A 213 7.62 -10.51 7.63
CA GLY A 213 6.19 -10.18 7.45
C GLY A 213 5.52 -11.01 6.38
N GLY A 214 4.21 -11.27 6.57
CA GLY A 214 3.39 -12.04 5.63
C GLY A 214 3.46 -13.55 5.80
N ARG A 215 4.34 -14.08 6.66
CA ARG A 215 4.48 -15.53 6.84
C ARG A 215 3.26 -16.15 7.52
N LYS A 216 2.78 -15.56 8.63
CA LYS A 216 1.56 -16.05 9.30
C LYS A 216 0.32 -15.87 8.44
N ALA A 217 0.23 -14.76 7.69
CA ALA A 217 -0.85 -14.55 6.74
C ALA A 217 -0.85 -15.62 5.64
N LEU A 218 0.32 -15.99 5.11
CA LEU A 218 0.44 -17.10 4.14
C LEU A 218 0.03 -18.43 4.75
N GLU A 219 0.47 -18.75 5.97
CA GLU A 219 0.08 -19.98 6.70
C GLU A 219 -1.45 -20.04 6.87
N ALA A 220 -2.10 -18.91 7.22
CA ALA A 220 -3.55 -18.84 7.33
C ALA A 220 -4.25 -19.05 5.99
N VAL A 221 -3.71 -18.49 4.89
CA VAL A 221 -4.23 -18.74 3.53
C VAL A 221 -4.10 -20.20 3.15
N LEU A 222 -2.97 -20.86 3.49
CA LEU A 222 -2.75 -22.29 3.18
C LEU A 222 -3.71 -23.21 3.93
N ALA A 223 -4.28 -22.77 5.05
CA ALA A 223 -5.26 -23.52 5.85
C ALA A 223 -6.73 -23.27 5.45
N LEU A 224 -6.98 -22.40 4.45
CA LEU A 224 -8.34 -22.12 4.01
C LEU A 224 -9.01 -23.34 3.37
N PRO A 225 -10.34 -23.53 3.58
CA PRO A 225 -11.11 -24.52 2.84
C PRO A 225 -11.29 -24.08 1.36
N PRO A 226 -11.83 -24.97 0.50
CA PRO A 226 -12.21 -24.60 -0.85
C PRO A 226 -13.08 -23.33 -0.88
N LEU A 227 -12.85 -22.46 -1.87
CA LEU A 227 -13.49 -21.16 -2.00
C LEU A 227 -14.57 -21.17 -3.07
N ASP A 228 -15.55 -20.27 -2.93
CA ASP A 228 -16.53 -20.02 -3.99
C ASP A 228 -15.80 -19.49 -5.25
N PRO A 229 -15.92 -20.15 -6.41
CA PRO A 229 -15.32 -19.68 -7.65
C PRO A 229 -15.80 -18.30 -8.10
N ALA A 230 -16.96 -17.84 -7.62
CA ALA A 230 -17.47 -16.49 -7.85
C ALA A 230 -16.92 -15.42 -6.87
N GLY A 231 -16.16 -15.83 -5.85
CA GLY A 231 -15.49 -14.92 -4.95
C GLY A 231 -14.34 -14.14 -5.63
N TYR A 232 -13.82 -13.14 -4.94
CA TYR A 232 -12.65 -12.34 -5.37
C TYR A 232 -11.62 -12.27 -4.24
N ALA A 233 -10.34 -12.35 -4.60
CA ALA A 233 -9.25 -12.23 -3.64
C ALA A 233 -8.28 -11.10 -4.00
N PHE A 234 -7.84 -10.37 -2.96
CA PHE A 234 -6.79 -9.36 -3.02
C PHE A 234 -5.68 -9.74 -2.03
N VAL A 235 -4.46 -9.98 -2.52
CA VAL A 235 -3.34 -10.48 -1.71
C VAL A 235 -2.13 -9.57 -1.91
N VAL A 236 -1.73 -8.85 -0.86
CA VAL A 236 -0.65 -7.87 -0.93
C VAL A 236 0.29 -7.97 0.28
N GLY A 237 1.50 -7.41 0.15
CA GLY A 237 2.50 -7.42 1.20
C GLY A 237 3.83 -7.98 0.73
N GLU A 238 4.50 -8.79 1.55
CA GLU A 238 5.76 -9.45 1.16
C GLU A 238 5.54 -10.32 -0.08
N SER A 239 6.55 -10.37 -0.95
CA SER A 239 6.48 -11.05 -2.26
C SER A 239 6.11 -12.53 -2.18
N SER A 240 6.55 -13.24 -1.13
CA SER A 240 6.24 -14.67 -0.93
C SER A 240 4.79 -14.85 -0.50
N LEU A 241 4.24 -13.97 0.34
CA LEU A 241 2.81 -13.93 0.67
C LEU A 241 1.98 -13.75 -0.60
N ALA A 242 2.27 -12.70 -1.38
CA ALA A 242 1.51 -12.37 -2.58
C ALA A 242 1.53 -13.51 -3.61
N THR A 243 2.71 -14.06 -3.90
CA THR A 243 2.86 -15.12 -4.90
C THR A 243 2.40 -16.48 -4.42
N GLY A 244 2.69 -16.84 -3.17
CA GLY A 244 2.25 -18.08 -2.52
C GLY A 244 0.74 -18.12 -2.34
N GLY A 245 0.18 -17.04 -1.81
CA GLY A 245 -1.27 -16.87 -1.63
C GLY A 245 -2.02 -17.02 -2.95
N ARG A 246 -1.62 -16.28 -3.99
CA ARG A 246 -2.23 -16.42 -5.33
C ARG A 246 -2.24 -17.85 -5.84
N ARG A 247 -1.10 -18.56 -5.73
CA ARG A 247 -1.00 -19.95 -6.22
C ARG A 247 -1.96 -20.87 -5.47
N HIS A 248 -2.03 -20.71 -4.14
CA HIS A 248 -2.87 -21.55 -3.31
C HIS A 248 -4.35 -21.27 -3.52
N LEU A 249 -4.78 -19.99 -3.52
CA LEU A 249 -6.16 -19.59 -3.77
C LEU A 249 -6.68 -20.08 -5.12
N HIS A 250 -5.81 -20.09 -6.14
CA HIS A 250 -6.15 -20.70 -7.42
C HIS A 250 -6.37 -22.21 -7.33
N LYS A 251 -5.57 -22.93 -6.52
CA LYS A 251 -5.79 -24.39 -6.26
C LYS A 251 -7.07 -24.64 -5.48
N LEU A 252 -7.52 -23.71 -4.65
CA LEU A 252 -8.76 -23.80 -3.88
C LEU A 252 -10.02 -23.47 -4.70
N GLY A 253 -9.89 -23.17 -6.00
CA GLY A 253 -11.00 -22.97 -6.91
C GLY A 253 -11.18 -21.57 -7.46
N LEU A 254 -10.49 -20.55 -6.94
CA LEU A 254 -10.60 -19.19 -7.46
C LEU A 254 -9.97 -19.07 -8.86
N PRO A 255 -10.69 -18.56 -9.87
CA PRO A 255 -10.12 -18.26 -11.18
C PRO A 255 -9.01 -17.20 -11.09
N LYS A 256 -7.96 -17.32 -11.91
CA LYS A 256 -6.81 -16.38 -11.89
C LYS A 256 -7.19 -14.92 -12.12
N ASN A 257 -8.23 -14.67 -12.88
CA ASN A 257 -8.75 -13.33 -13.16
C ASN A 257 -9.61 -12.75 -12.01
N ARG A 258 -9.83 -13.52 -10.96
CA ARG A 258 -10.49 -13.11 -9.72
C ARG A 258 -9.50 -13.02 -8.54
N ILE A 259 -8.20 -13.02 -8.83
CA ILE A 259 -7.15 -12.87 -7.83
C ILE A 259 -6.24 -11.73 -8.25
N THR A 260 -6.35 -10.59 -7.57
CA THR A 260 -5.37 -9.51 -7.66
C THR A 260 -4.30 -9.73 -6.58
N PHE A 261 -3.04 -9.62 -6.96
CA PHE A 261 -1.93 -9.78 -6.03
C PHE A 261 -0.77 -8.85 -6.40
N SER A 262 -0.08 -8.35 -5.38
CA SER A 262 1.10 -7.51 -5.58
C SER A 262 2.08 -7.67 -4.41
N GLY A 263 3.35 -7.94 -4.73
CA GLY A 263 4.43 -7.81 -3.76
C GLY A 263 4.74 -6.34 -3.55
N PHE A 264 4.48 -5.82 -2.35
CA PHE A 264 4.79 -4.44 -2.00
C PHE A 264 6.25 -4.29 -1.62
N TRP A 265 6.84 -5.34 -1.06
CA TRP A 265 8.24 -5.42 -0.70
C TRP A 265 8.76 -6.85 -0.82
N LYS A 266 10.07 -7.01 -0.67
CA LYS A 266 10.77 -8.29 -0.72
C LYS A 266 11.85 -8.29 0.34
N HIS A 267 11.86 -9.36 1.15
CA HIS A 267 12.91 -9.65 2.11
C HIS A 267 14.18 -10.15 1.41
#